data_59ba2a7a20f1ef58563678413452332e
#
_entry.id   59ba2a7a20f1ef58563678413452332e
#
_cell.length_a   1.000
_cell.length_b   1.000
_cell.length_c   1.000
_cell.angle_alpha   90.00
_cell.angle_beta   90.00
_cell.angle_gamma   90.00
#
_symmetry.space_group_name_H-M   'P 1'
#
loop_
_entity.id
_entity.type
_entity.pdbx_description
1 polymer ?
#
loop_
_entity_poly.entity_id
_entity_poly.type
_entity_poly.pdbx_seq_one_letter_code
_entity_poly.pdbx_strand_id
1 'polypeptide(L)'
;MVVSRRGASERAPRVSFESAASAHILVGDCVAEMANLPAASVDVVFADPPYNLQLQGDLKRPDDSRVDAVDDDWDKFSSFSAYDDFTRAWLAACRRAMKPNATLWVIGSYHNIFRVGALMQDLGFWILNDIVWRKSNPMPNFRGRRFTNAHETLIWAARDAAKRNYTFNYEALKAGNDDIQMRSDWLIPLCTGEERLKGRDGRKLHPTQKPEALLARVILAASRPDDLVLDPFCGSGTTGAVARRLRRSFIGIERDAAYAAAARERLAAAEPLPEPTLSAFMTAREAPRVPFASLIERGLLAPGIKLVDAKRRHRALVRADGAIALGEAVGSIHRIGALAQGLEACNGWTFWHVETPQGLTVIDALRARVRAEMGAD
;
A
#
# COMPACT_ATOMS: atom_id res chain seq x y z
N MET A 1 45.67 -44.63 -9.08
CA MET A 1 44.51 -44.34 -8.23
C MET A 1 44.57 -42.88 -7.88
N VAL A 2 43.83 -42.03 -8.60
CA VAL A 2 43.75 -40.59 -8.35
C VAL A 2 42.36 -40.33 -7.87
N VAL A 3 42.23 -39.94 -6.59
CA VAL A 3 40.96 -39.59 -5.95
C VAL A 3 40.70 -38.12 -6.25
N SER A 4 39.70 -37.84 -7.11
CA SER A 4 39.19 -36.53 -7.39
C SER A 4 38.44 -35.99 -6.16
N ARG A 5 38.93 -34.90 -5.58
CA ARG A 5 38.21 -34.12 -4.54
C ARG A 5 37.10 -33.33 -5.23
N ARG A 6 35.86 -33.66 -4.91
CA ARG A 6 34.68 -32.85 -5.25
C ARG A 6 34.78 -31.50 -4.53
N GLY A 7 34.71 -30.42 -5.30
CA GLY A 7 34.65 -29.07 -4.79
C GLY A 7 33.40 -28.84 -3.92
N ALA A 8 33.63 -28.22 -2.78
CA ALA A 8 32.56 -27.73 -1.92
C ALA A 8 31.83 -26.58 -2.64
N SER A 9 30.55 -26.75 -2.85
CA SER A 9 29.64 -25.68 -3.27
C SER A 9 29.61 -24.61 -2.17
N GLU A 10 30.17 -23.45 -2.45
CA GLU A 10 29.96 -22.26 -1.59
C GLU A 10 28.49 -21.96 -1.53
N ARG A 11 27.88 -22.20 -0.39
CA ARG A 11 26.51 -21.72 -0.08
C ARG A 11 26.55 -20.20 -0.03
N ALA A 12 25.75 -19.56 -0.89
CA ALA A 12 25.50 -18.13 -0.82
C ALA A 12 25.12 -17.71 0.62
N PRO A 13 25.55 -16.53 1.09
CA PRO A 13 25.30 -16.08 2.45
C PRO A 13 23.79 -15.98 2.69
N ARG A 14 23.31 -16.64 3.76
CA ARG A 14 21.93 -16.48 4.24
C ARG A 14 21.76 -15.04 4.68
N VAL A 15 20.83 -14.32 4.04
CA VAL A 15 20.44 -12.98 4.46
C VAL A 15 19.83 -13.10 5.86
N SER A 16 20.56 -12.62 6.88
CA SER A 16 20.03 -12.49 8.25
C SER A 16 19.30 -11.15 8.35
N PHE A 17 18.04 -11.18 8.75
CA PHE A 17 17.22 -9.98 8.93
C PHE A 17 17.34 -9.48 10.39
N GLU A 18 18.53 -9.06 10.78
CA GLU A 18 18.76 -8.44 12.09
C GLU A 18 18.84 -6.94 11.92
N SER A 19 17.75 -6.26 12.24
CA SER A 19 17.53 -4.88 12.70
C SER A 19 16.41 -4.15 11.93
N ALA A 20 15.83 -3.15 12.59
CA ALA A 20 14.74 -2.33 12.09
C ALA A 20 15.03 -1.72 10.71
N ALA A 21 14.11 -1.92 9.75
CA ALA A 21 14.10 -1.33 8.41
C ALA A 21 15.35 -1.59 7.54
N SER A 22 15.81 -2.86 7.45
CA SER A 22 16.86 -3.24 6.50
C SER A 22 16.34 -3.21 5.06
N ALA A 23 17.18 -2.77 4.11
CA ALA A 23 16.82 -2.71 2.68
C ALA A 23 17.94 -3.32 1.83
N HIS A 24 17.60 -4.33 1.02
CA HIS A 24 18.53 -5.08 0.22
C HIS A 24 18.11 -5.13 -1.25
N ILE A 25 19.07 -4.99 -2.16
CA ILE A 25 18.87 -5.22 -3.60
C ILE A 25 19.72 -6.44 -4.01
N LEU A 26 19.03 -7.49 -4.43
CA LEU A 26 19.61 -8.70 -5.02
C LEU A 26 19.71 -8.51 -6.53
N VAL A 27 20.83 -8.92 -7.12
CA VAL A 27 21.04 -8.83 -8.58
C VAL A 27 20.94 -10.21 -9.17
N GLY A 28 19.91 -10.44 -9.99
CA GLY A 28 19.71 -11.74 -10.60
C GLY A 28 18.31 -11.95 -11.16
N ASP A 29 18.06 -13.19 -11.57
CA ASP A 29 16.73 -13.62 -11.98
C ASP A 29 15.80 -13.70 -10.78
N CYS A 30 14.58 -13.14 -10.91
CA CYS A 30 13.65 -13.03 -9.78
C CYS A 30 13.24 -14.39 -9.19
N VAL A 31 13.08 -15.42 -10.02
CA VAL A 31 12.70 -16.77 -9.57
C VAL A 31 13.86 -17.42 -8.80
N ALA A 32 15.07 -17.31 -9.36
CA ALA A 32 16.28 -17.86 -8.75
C ALA A 32 16.59 -17.18 -7.41
N GLU A 33 16.54 -15.85 -7.36
CA GLU A 33 16.81 -15.10 -6.12
C GLU A 33 15.73 -15.35 -5.06
N MET A 34 14.46 -15.36 -5.45
CA MET A 34 13.39 -15.70 -4.51
C MET A 34 13.50 -17.13 -3.97
N ALA A 35 14.06 -18.08 -4.71
CA ALA A 35 14.27 -19.45 -4.22
C ALA A 35 15.18 -19.49 -2.98
N ASN A 36 16.10 -18.53 -2.84
CA ASN A 36 17.00 -18.39 -1.71
C ASN A 36 16.38 -17.71 -0.47
N LEU A 37 15.22 -17.07 -0.64
CA LEU A 37 14.50 -16.45 0.50
C LEU A 37 13.86 -17.53 1.37
N PRO A 38 13.77 -17.31 2.70
CA PRO A 38 13.01 -18.19 3.58
C PRO A 38 11.55 -18.27 3.13
N ALA A 39 10.95 -19.45 3.21
CA ALA A 39 9.51 -19.58 3.00
C ALA A 39 8.73 -18.85 4.10
N ALA A 40 7.56 -18.30 3.76
CA ALA A 40 6.66 -17.61 4.68
C ALA A 40 7.36 -16.48 5.49
N SER A 41 8.23 -15.68 4.84
CA SER A 41 8.97 -14.58 5.47
C SER A 41 8.47 -13.19 5.09
N VAL A 42 7.76 -13.04 3.96
CA VAL A 42 7.37 -11.76 3.36
C VAL A 42 5.93 -11.39 3.78
N ASP A 43 5.72 -10.14 4.17
CA ASP A 43 4.40 -9.61 4.57
C ASP A 43 3.63 -9.04 3.38
N VAL A 44 4.31 -8.32 2.48
CA VAL A 44 3.70 -7.72 1.28
C VAL A 44 4.61 -7.91 0.09
N VAL A 45 4.01 -8.30 -1.04
CA VAL A 45 4.68 -8.29 -2.34
C VAL A 45 4.05 -7.20 -3.21
N PHE A 46 4.87 -6.34 -3.81
CA PHE A 46 4.48 -5.49 -4.92
C PHE A 46 5.27 -5.91 -6.15
N ALA A 47 4.60 -6.17 -7.26
CA ALA A 47 5.22 -6.65 -8.49
C ALA A 47 4.80 -5.79 -9.69
N ASP A 48 5.78 -5.29 -10.43
CA ASP A 48 5.63 -4.59 -11.72
C ASP A 48 6.32 -5.44 -12.81
N PRO A 49 5.75 -6.61 -13.19
CA PRO A 49 6.39 -7.55 -14.09
C PRO A 49 6.48 -6.99 -15.52
N PRO A 50 7.29 -7.57 -16.41
CA PRO A 50 7.25 -7.30 -17.84
C PRO A 50 5.83 -7.36 -18.38
N TYR A 51 5.46 -6.40 -19.27
CA TYR A 51 4.10 -6.30 -19.82
C TYR A 51 3.89 -7.08 -21.10
N ASN A 52 4.99 -7.57 -21.72
CA ASN A 52 4.96 -8.20 -23.03
C ASN A 52 4.29 -7.29 -24.07
N LEU A 53 4.76 -6.06 -24.17
CA LEU A 53 4.12 -4.99 -24.95
C LEU A 53 4.01 -5.30 -26.46
N GLN A 54 4.81 -6.25 -26.97
CA GLN A 54 4.81 -6.68 -28.39
C GLN A 54 4.84 -5.50 -29.36
N LEU A 55 5.66 -4.50 -29.07
CA LEU A 55 5.80 -3.32 -29.93
C LEU A 55 6.44 -3.73 -31.25
N GLN A 56 5.65 -3.71 -32.32
CA GLN A 56 6.15 -3.90 -33.68
C GLN A 56 6.62 -2.55 -34.23
N GLY A 57 7.94 -2.30 -34.16
CA GLY A 57 8.57 -1.13 -34.74
C GLY A 57 8.59 0.14 -33.88
N ASP A 58 9.32 1.14 -34.36
CA ASP A 58 9.53 2.41 -33.67
C ASP A 58 8.24 3.22 -33.52
N LEU A 59 7.93 3.60 -32.28
CA LEU A 59 6.91 4.60 -32.01
C LEU A 59 7.50 5.99 -32.29
N LYS A 60 6.96 6.71 -33.27
CA LYS A 60 7.34 8.09 -33.59
C LYS A 60 6.26 9.06 -33.14
N ARG A 61 6.69 10.24 -32.69
CA ARG A 61 5.80 11.40 -32.49
C ARG A 61 5.41 12.04 -33.83
N PRO A 62 4.45 12.98 -33.85
CA PRO A 62 4.08 13.70 -35.06
C PRO A 62 5.23 14.51 -35.70
N ASP A 63 6.27 14.84 -34.93
CA ASP A 63 7.48 15.55 -35.37
C ASP A 63 8.61 14.60 -35.80
N ASP A 64 8.29 13.33 -36.08
CA ASP A 64 9.22 12.23 -36.45
C ASP A 64 10.26 11.87 -35.33
N SER A 65 10.24 12.53 -34.18
CA SER A 65 11.10 12.13 -33.06
C SER A 65 10.69 10.78 -32.52
N ARG A 66 11.67 9.93 -32.18
CA ARG A 66 11.41 8.62 -31.55
C ARG A 66 10.77 8.82 -30.18
N VAL A 67 9.71 8.07 -29.91
CA VAL A 67 9.22 7.89 -28.55
C VAL A 67 10.17 6.90 -27.88
N ASP A 68 10.76 7.32 -26.77
CA ASP A 68 11.51 6.45 -25.87
C ASP A 68 10.52 5.48 -25.20
N ALA A 69 10.20 4.41 -25.93
CA ALA A 69 9.30 3.35 -25.50
C ALA A 69 10.13 2.16 -25.03
N VAL A 70 9.53 1.30 -24.20
CA VAL A 70 10.15 0.06 -23.76
C VAL A 70 10.37 -0.84 -24.97
N ASP A 71 11.61 -0.98 -25.42
CA ASP A 71 12.06 -1.91 -26.45
C ASP A 71 13.18 -2.83 -25.90
N ASP A 72 13.20 -2.98 -24.60
CA ASP A 72 14.20 -3.77 -23.90
C ASP A 72 13.91 -5.28 -24.04
N ASP A 73 14.96 -6.08 -24.10
CA ASP A 73 14.87 -7.55 -24.26
C ASP A 73 14.14 -8.23 -23.10
N TRP A 74 14.09 -7.60 -21.93
CA TRP A 74 13.37 -8.15 -20.79
C TRP A 74 11.84 -8.13 -20.94
N ASP A 75 11.26 -7.32 -21.87
CA ASP A 75 9.83 -7.27 -22.15
C ASP A 75 9.44 -8.08 -23.41
N LYS A 76 10.35 -8.84 -23.99
CA LYS A 76 10.12 -9.61 -25.22
C LYS A 76 10.01 -11.10 -24.91
N PHE A 77 8.84 -11.67 -25.19
CA PHE A 77 8.59 -13.11 -25.08
C PHE A 77 8.28 -13.71 -26.45
N SER A 78 8.76 -14.92 -26.70
CA SER A 78 8.59 -15.62 -27.97
C SER A 78 7.13 -15.98 -28.26
N SER A 79 6.31 -16.14 -27.22
CA SER A 79 4.89 -16.48 -27.30
C SER A 79 4.16 -16.10 -26.01
N PHE A 80 2.82 -16.10 -26.09
CA PHE A 80 1.99 -15.98 -24.88
C PHE A 80 2.19 -17.15 -23.91
N SER A 81 2.43 -18.36 -24.42
CA SER A 81 2.74 -19.51 -23.55
C SER A 81 4.04 -19.29 -22.78
N ALA A 82 5.09 -18.80 -23.42
CA ALA A 82 6.36 -18.49 -22.73
C ALA A 82 6.16 -17.38 -21.66
N TYR A 83 5.33 -16.39 -21.93
CA TYR A 83 4.95 -15.38 -20.97
C TYR A 83 4.17 -15.96 -19.77
N ASP A 84 3.24 -16.88 -20.04
CA ASP A 84 2.46 -17.54 -18.99
C ASP A 84 3.35 -18.43 -18.11
N ASP A 85 4.29 -19.17 -18.70
CA ASP A 85 5.24 -20.01 -17.95
C ASP A 85 6.14 -19.17 -17.05
N PHE A 86 6.67 -18.06 -17.55
CA PHE A 86 7.40 -17.08 -16.76
C PHE A 86 6.53 -16.52 -15.63
N THR A 87 5.28 -16.15 -15.95
CA THR A 87 4.35 -15.56 -14.96
C THR A 87 3.99 -16.57 -13.87
N ARG A 88 3.73 -17.83 -14.22
CA ARG A 88 3.51 -18.90 -13.24
C ARG A 88 4.71 -19.10 -12.32
N ALA A 89 5.91 -19.08 -12.88
CA ALA A 89 7.12 -19.31 -12.12
C ALA A 89 7.36 -18.24 -11.03
N TRP A 90 7.32 -16.96 -11.40
CA TRP A 90 7.54 -15.91 -10.40
C TRP A 90 6.36 -15.75 -9.42
N LEU A 91 5.10 -15.95 -9.84
CA LEU A 91 3.95 -15.96 -8.92
C LEU A 91 4.06 -17.09 -7.90
N ALA A 92 4.44 -18.31 -8.33
CA ALA A 92 4.65 -19.45 -7.43
C ALA A 92 5.80 -19.18 -6.44
N ALA A 93 6.89 -18.54 -6.88
CA ALA A 93 8.00 -18.16 -6.02
C ALA A 93 7.58 -17.09 -5.00
N CYS A 94 6.81 -16.07 -5.41
CA CYS A 94 6.18 -15.11 -4.48
C CYS A 94 5.32 -15.81 -3.43
N ARG A 95 4.42 -16.71 -3.88
CA ARG A 95 3.49 -17.42 -2.99
C ARG A 95 4.23 -18.24 -1.93
N ARG A 96 5.35 -18.85 -2.28
CA ARG A 96 6.22 -19.58 -1.35
C ARG A 96 6.85 -18.64 -0.30
N ALA A 97 7.34 -17.48 -0.74
CA ALA A 97 7.99 -16.51 0.14
C ALA A 97 6.99 -15.78 1.06
N MET A 98 5.76 -15.59 0.64
CA MET A 98 4.70 -14.89 1.38
C MET A 98 4.30 -15.63 2.66
N LYS A 99 4.11 -14.88 3.76
CA LYS A 99 3.45 -15.37 4.98
C LYS A 99 1.99 -15.77 4.70
N PRO A 100 1.35 -16.60 5.54
CA PRO A 100 -0.04 -17.01 5.33
C PRO A 100 -1.05 -15.85 5.28
N ASN A 101 -0.75 -14.75 5.96
CA ASN A 101 -1.56 -13.53 6.00
C ASN A 101 -1.05 -12.40 5.10
N ALA A 102 -0.04 -12.68 4.28
CA ALA A 102 0.53 -11.71 3.35
C ALA A 102 -0.38 -11.41 2.17
N THR A 103 -0.15 -10.25 1.55
CA THR A 103 -0.86 -9.84 0.33
C THR A 103 0.11 -9.57 -0.82
N LEU A 104 -0.40 -9.77 -2.03
CA LEU A 104 0.30 -9.53 -3.29
C LEU A 104 -0.43 -8.42 -4.06
N TRP A 105 0.33 -7.47 -4.57
CA TRP A 105 -0.11 -6.42 -5.48
C TRP A 105 0.64 -6.58 -6.80
N VAL A 106 -0.09 -6.73 -7.88
CA VAL A 106 0.50 -6.80 -9.22
C VAL A 106 -0.07 -5.69 -10.07
N ILE A 107 0.80 -4.85 -10.62
CA ILE A 107 0.40 -3.81 -11.56
C ILE A 107 0.61 -4.28 -13.00
N GLY A 108 -0.26 -3.85 -13.89
CA GLY A 108 -0.15 -4.14 -15.32
C GLY A 108 -1.05 -3.26 -16.17
N SER A 109 -0.85 -3.37 -17.49
CA SER A 109 -1.69 -2.74 -18.49
C SER A 109 -2.62 -3.78 -19.14
N TYR A 110 -3.48 -3.32 -20.06
CA TYR A 110 -4.36 -4.21 -20.84
C TYR A 110 -3.61 -5.28 -21.65
N HIS A 111 -2.28 -5.17 -21.81
CA HIS A 111 -1.49 -6.17 -22.52
C HIS A 111 -1.32 -7.46 -21.71
N ASN A 112 -1.21 -7.37 -20.40
CA ASN A 112 -0.84 -8.50 -19.54
C ASN A 112 -1.77 -8.76 -18.35
N ILE A 113 -2.44 -7.74 -17.81
CA ILE A 113 -3.08 -7.85 -16.50
C ILE A 113 -4.18 -8.93 -16.44
N PHE A 114 -4.90 -9.15 -17.52
CA PHE A 114 -5.94 -10.19 -17.58
C PHE A 114 -5.34 -11.60 -17.51
N ARG A 115 -4.20 -11.83 -18.19
CA ARG A 115 -3.49 -13.11 -18.13
C ARG A 115 -2.90 -13.34 -16.75
N VAL A 116 -2.26 -12.32 -16.18
CA VAL A 116 -1.71 -12.37 -14.83
C VAL A 116 -2.82 -12.67 -13.82
N GLY A 117 -3.98 -12.00 -13.91
CA GLY A 117 -5.10 -12.23 -13.01
C GLY A 117 -5.64 -13.67 -13.08
N ALA A 118 -5.76 -14.24 -14.28
CA ALA A 118 -6.15 -15.65 -14.45
C ALA A 118 -5.14 -16.60 -13.80
N LEU A 119 -3.84 -16.38 -14.04
CA LEU A 119 -2.78 -17.20 -13.47
C LEU A 119 -2.67 -17.07 -11.94
N MET A 120 -2.97 -15.89 -11.37
CA MET A 120 -3.07 -15.71 -9.93
C MET A 120 -4.19 -16.60 -9.35
N GLN A 121 -5.37 -16.63 -9.98
CA GLN A 121 -6.48 -17.48 -9.54
C GLN A 121 -6.15 -18.97 -9.69
N ASP A 122 -5.54 -19.40 -10.78
CA ASP A 122 -5.07 -20.77 -11.01
C ASP A 122 -4.09 -21.25 -9.92
N LEU A 123 -3.23 -20.33 -9.45
CA LEU A 123 -2.26 -20.59 -8.38
C LEU A 123 -2.85 -20.50 -6.97
N GLY A 124 -4.16 -20.22 -6.83
CA GLY A 124 -4.87 -20.19 -5.56
C GLY A 124 -4.74 -18.89 -4.77
N PHE A 125 -4.33 -17.79 -5.40
CA PHE A 125 -4.45 -16.47 -4.80
C PHE A 125 -5.92 -16.06 -4.71
N TRP A 126 -6.29 -15.39 -3.63
CA TRP A 126 -7.64 -14.86 -3.45
C TRP A 126 -7.66 -13.36 -3.78
N ILE A 127 -8.24 -13.00 -4.92
CA ILE A 127 -8.34 -11.60 -5.34
C ILE A 127 -9.27 -10.86 -4.39
N LEU A 128 -8.79 -9.76 -3.83
CA LEU A 128 -9.50 -8.88 -2.91
C LEU A 128 -10.14 -7.69 -3.65
N ASN A 129 -9.37 -7.04 -4.51
CA ASN A 129 -9.83 -5.97 -5.40
C ASN A 129 -9.01 -5.92 -6.68
N ASP A 130 -9.61 -5.37 -7.72
CA ASP A 130 -8.93 -4.65 -8.80
C ASP A 130 -8.94 -3.16 -8.48
N ILE A 131 -7.81 -2.48 -8.72
CA ILE A 131 -7.66 -1.05 -8.51
C ILE A 131 -7.27 -0.41 -9.84
N VAL A 132 -8.01 0.61 -10.26
CA VAL A 132 -7.73 1.38 -11.46
C VAL A 132 -6.90 2.60 -11.10
N TRP A 133 -5.61 2.58 -11.43
CA TRP A 133 -4.79 3.79 -11.37
C TRP A 133 -5.04 4.66 -12.60
N ARG A 134 -5.83 5.72 -12.43
CA ARG A 134 -6.08 6.74 -13.45
C ARG A 134 -4.94 7.76 -13.47
N LYS A 135 -4.29 7.89 -14.61
CA LYS A 135 -3.21 8.85 -14.82
C LYS A 135 -3.81 10.24 -15.04
N SER A 136 -3.45 11.23 -14.22
CA SER A 136 -3.95 12.61 -14.43
C SER A 136 -3.32 13.29 -15.66
N ASN A 137 -2.16 12.80 -16.12
CA ASN A 137 -1.40 13.30 -17.27
C ASN A 137 -0.99 12.18 -18.24
N PRO A 138 -1.95 11.42 -18.81
CA PRO A 138 -1.64 10.30 -19.68
C PRO A 138 -1.00 10.79 -20.98
N MET A 139 -0.08 9.97 -21.54
CA MET A 139 0.51 10.25 -22.83
C MET A 139 -0.55 10.09 -23.94
N PRO A 140 -0.73 11.06 -24.84
CA PRO A 140 -1.70 10.97 -25.94
C PRO A 140 -1.42 9.80 -26.89
N ASN A 141 -2.47 9.31 -27.54
CA ASN A 141 -2.31 8.40 -28.67
C ASN A 141 -2.07 9.21 -29.95
N PHE A 142 -0.81 9.34 -30.35
CA PHE A 142 -0.42 10.19 -31.48
C PHE A 142 -0.98 9.76 -32.84
N ARG A 143 -1.34 8.49 -33.02
CA ARG A 143 -1.91 7.97 -34.28
C ARG A 143 -3.43 8.12 -34.37
N GLY A 144 -4.11 8.53 -33.28
CA GLY A 144 -5.56 8.72 -33.24
C GLY A 144 -6.40 7.48 -33.60
N ARG A 145 -5.84 6.27 -33.50
CA ARG A 145 -6.51 5.02 -33.90
C ARG A 145 -7.12 4.23 -32.77
N ARG A 146 -6.91 4.67 -31.52
CA ARG A 146 -7.46 4.07 -30.28
C ARG A 146 -7.50 5.12 -29.19
N PHE A 147 -8.19 4.80 -28.11
CA PHE A 147 -8.24 5.68 -26.93
C PHE A 147 -6.86 5.90 -26.32
N THR A 148 -6.66 7.04 -25.68
CA THR A 148 -5.50 7.30 -24.84
C THR A 148 -5.45 6.29 -23.71
N ASN A 149 -4.28 5.67 -23.47
CA ASN A 149 -4.08 4.73 -22.37
C ASN A 149 -3.96 5.48 -21.02
N ALA A 150 -5.12 5.86 -20.49
CA ALA A 150 -5.23 6.74 -19.33
C ALA A 150 -5.21 6.02 -17.99
N HIS A 151 -5.09 4.68 -17.94
CA HIS A 151 -5.03 3.94 -16.70
C HIS A 151 -4.15 2.69 -16.78
N GLU A 152 -3.76 2.21 -15.63
CA GLU A 152 -3.24 0.86 -15.39
C GLU A 152 -4.06 0.20 -14.28
N THR A 153 -4.04 -1.11 -14.22
CA THR A 153 -4.78 -1.89 -13.22
C THR A 153 -3.82 -2.53 -12.24
N LEU A 154 -4.13 -2.45 -10.95
CA LEU A 154 -3.47 -3.24 -9.93
C LEU A 154 -4.45 -4.34 -9.48
N ILE A 155 -3.97 -5.58 -9.40
CA ILE A 155 -4.69 -6.67 -8.75
C ILE A 155 -4.13 -6.82 -7.34
N TRP A 156 -5.00 -6.68 -6.34
CA TRP A 156 -4.68 -6.93 -4.94
C TRP A 156 -5.27 -8.26 -4.51
N ALA A 157 -4.42 -9.14 -4.00
CA ALA A 157 -4.83 -10.49 -3.61
C ALA A 157 -4.20 -10.91 -2.29
N ALA A 158 -4.95 -11.69 -1.50
CA ALA A 158 -4.41 -12.44 -0.39
C ALA A 158 -3.77 -13.75 -0.89
N ARG A 159 -2.77 -14.24 -0.14
CA ARG A 159 -2.12 -15.51 -0.46
C ARG A 159 -3.10 -16.67 -0.53
N ASP A 160 -4.06 -16.75 0.40
CA ASP A 160 -4.99 -17.85 0.54
C ASP A 160 -6.41 -17.38 0.91
N ALA A 161 -7.44 -17.98 0.33
CA ALA A 161 -8.85 -17.67 0.61
C ALA A 161 -9.26 -17.88 2.08
N ALA A 162 -8.64 -18.85 2.75
CA ALA A 162 -8.98 -19.25 4.12
C ALA A 162 -8.45 -18.28 5.19
N LYS A 163 -7.44 -17.44 4.87
CA LYS A 163 -6.79 -16.52 5.81
C LYS A 163 -7.29 -15.10 5.57
N ARG A 164 -8.23 -14.64 6.38
CA ARG A 164 -8.84 -13.30 6.28
C ARG A 164 -8.19 -12.27 7.21
N ASN A 165 -7.08 -12.58 7.84
CA ASN A 165 -6.37 -11.73 8.78
C ASN A 165 -5.20 -10.94 8.15
N TYR A 166 -5.27 -10.66 6.85
CA TYR A 166 -4.31 -9.78 6.17
C TYR A 166 -4.42 -8.35 6.70
N THR A 167 -3.32 -7.62 6.62
CA THR A 167 -3.29 -6.21 7.01
C THR A 167 -4.02 -5.35 5.97
N PHE A 168 -4.98 -4.54 6.46
CA PHE A 168 -5.59 -3.46 5.69
C PHE A 168 -5.84 -2.26 6.62
N ASN A 169 -5.07 -1.21 6.43
CA ASN A 169 -5.05 -0.03 7.29
C ASN A 169 -6.18 0.94 6.89
N TYR A 170 -7.42 0.50 7.06
CA TYR A 170 -8.63 1.22 6.66
C TYR A 170 -8.68 2.65 7.19
N GLU A 171 -8.44 2.83 8.49
CA GLU A 171 -8.54 4.14 9.13
C GLU A 171 -7.42 5.10 8.67
N ALA A 172 -6.21 4.59 8.44
CA ALA A 172 -5.11 5.39 7.92
C ALA A 172 -5.41 5.90 6.49
N LEU A 173 -5.95 5.02 5.64
CA LEU A 173 -6.34 5.39 4.28
C LEU A 173 -7.50 6.40 4.29
N LYS A 174 -8.45 6.23 5.19
CA LYS A 174 -9.58 7.13 5.37
C LYS A 174 -9.14 8.51 5.87
N ALA A 175 -8.23 8.56 6.85
CA ALA A 175 -7.66 9.81 7.36
C ALA A 175 -6.90 10.59 6.28
N GLY A 176 -6.20 9.88 5.37
CA GLY A 176 -5.53 10.47 4.21
C GLY A 176 -6.47 10.81 3.03
N ASN A 177 -7.79 10.63 3.18
CA ASN A 177 -8.80 10.85 2.14
C ASN A 177 -10.03 11.62 2.70
N ASP A 178 -9.78 12.72 3.39
CA ASP A 178 -10.81 13.61 3.97
C ASP A 178 -11.87 12.87 4.81
N ASP A 179 -11.41 11.87 5.56
CA ASP A 179 -12.24 10.98 6.38
C ASP A 179 -13.30 10.17 5.59
N ILE A 180 -13.10 10.03 4.28
CA ILE A 180 -13.92 9.25 3.36
C ILE A 180 -13.20 7.93 3.03
N GLN A 181 -13.95 6.83 2.93
CA GLN A 181 -13.41 5.55 2.51
C GLN A 181 -12.67 5.66 1.17
N MET A 182 -11.42 5.18 1.12
CA MET A 182 -10.65 5.14 -0.12
C MET A 182 -11.33 4.23 -1.14
N ARG A 183 -11.46 4.75 -2.36
CA ARG A 183 -12.05 4.01 -3.49
C ARG A 183 -10.98 3.24 -4.25
N SER A 184 -11.42 2.32 -5.12
CA SER A 184 -10.54 1.53 -5.99
C SER A 184 -10.15 2.24 -7.31
N ASP A 185 -10.54 3.51 -7.51
CA ASP A 185 -10.13 4.34 -8.65
C ASP A 185 -9.22 5.48 -8.18
N TRP A 186 -7.92 5.32 -8.38
CA TRP A 186 -6.91 6.25 -7.86
C TRP A 186 -6.46 7.23 -8.93
N LEU A 187 -6.64 8.52 -8.70
CA LEU A 187 -6.11 9.57 -9.58
C LEU A 187 -4.72 9.98 -9.10
N ILE A 188 -3.68 9.52 -9.79
CA ILE A 188 -2.28 9.81 -9.47
C ILE A 188 -1.54 10.14 -10.77
N PRO A 189 -0.70 11.20 -10.80
CA PRO A 189 0.10 11.52 -11.99
C PRO A 189 1.14 10.44 -12.28
N LEU A 190 1.56 10.38 -13.55
CA LEU A 190 2.78 9.66 -13.93
C LEU A 190 3.99 10.27 -13.22
N CYS A 191 5.00 9.46 -12.96
CA CYS A 191 6.29 9.93 -12.46
C CYS A 191 6.90 10.92 -13.47
N THR A 192 7.09 12.17 -13.05
CA THR A 192 7.64 13.29 -13.85
C THR A 192 8.49 14.22 -12.99
N GLY A 193 9.11 15.20 -13.61
CA GLY A 193 9.86 16.23 -12.90
C GLY A 193 11.07 15.69 -12.13
N GLU A 194 11.26 16.17 -10.91
CA GLU A 194 12.40 15.82 -10.04
C GLU A 194 12.32 14.38 -9.49
N GLU A 195 11.11 13.83 -9.36
CA GLU A 195 10.92 12.45 -8.91
C GLU A 195 11.52 11.45 -9.90
N ARG A 196 11.54 11.80 -11.18
CA ARG A 196 12.06 10.92 -12.23
C ARG A 196 13.58 10.89 -12.22
N LEU A 197 14.14 9.71 -11.95
CA LEU A 197 15.58 9.50 -11.98
C LEU A 197 16.11 9.69 -13.41
N LYS A 198 17.24 10.40 -13.49
CA LYS A 198 17.98 10.66 -14.73
C LYS A 198 19.35 10.02 -14.66
N GLY A 199 19.78 9.46 -15.78
CA GLY A 199 21.16 9.00 -15.96
C GLY A 199 22.15 10.19 -16.03
N ARG A 200 23.42 9.88 -16.06
CA ARG A 200 24.50 10.90 -16.22
C ARG A 200 24.39 11.69 -17.54
N ASP A 201 23.72 11.14 -18.51
CA ASP A 201 23.39 11.75 -19.82
C ASP A 201 22.15 12.64 -19.79
N GLY A 202 21.51 12.82 -18.64
CA GLY A 202 20.27 13.59 -18.46
C GLY A 202 19.01 12.90 -18.98
N ARG A 203 19.11 11.72 -19.57
CA ARG A 203 17.97 10.91 -20.00
C ARG A 203 17.32 10.19 -18.84
N LYS A 204 16.10 9.68 -19.06
CA LYS A 204 15.42 8.83 -18.08
C LYS A 204 16.27 7.61 -17.77
N LEU A 205 16.55 7.37 -16.50
CA LEU A 205 17.31 6.19 -16.08
C LEU A 205 16.50 4.90 -16.30
N HIS A 206 15.20 4.92 -16.00
CA HIS A 206 14.30 3.79 -16.20
C HIS A 206 13.05 4.25 -16.98
N PRO A 207 12.64 3.56 -18.06
CA PRO A 207 11.56 4.03 -18.94
C PRO A 207 10.19 4.05 -18.25
N THR A 208 9.91 3.12 -17.34
CA THR A 208 8.61 2.89 -16.71
C THR A 208 8.61 3.12 -15.20
N GLN A 209 9.47 4.00 -14.67
CA GLN A 209 9.47 4.30 -13.24
C GLN A 209 8.06 4.65 -12.73
N LYS A 210 7.59 3.92 -11.70
CA LYS A 210 6.29 4.18 -11.07
C LYS A 210 6.38 5.36 -10.09
N PRO A 211 5.28 6.13 -9.92
CA PRO A 211 5.27 7.26 -8.98
C PRO A 211 5.30 6.79 -7.52
N GLU A 212 6.05 7.50 -6.67
CA GLU A 212 6.15 7.20 -5.24
C GLU A 212 4.79 7.26 -4.53
N ALA A 213 3.92 8.16 -4.94
CA ALA A 213 2.57 8.28 -4.37
C ALA A 213 1.73 7.00 -4.55
N LEU A 214 1.92 6.28 -5.67
CA LEU A 214 1.27 4.98 -5.90
C LEU A 214 1.77 3.94 -4.90
N LEU A 215 3.10 3.83 -4.76
CA LEU A 215 3.74 2.85 -3.87
C LEU A 215 3.46 3.18 -2.40
N ALA A 216 3.45 4.47 -2.03
CA ALA A 216 3.09 4.90 -0.68
C ALA A 216 1.67 4.42 -0.31
N ARG A 217 0.71 4.57 -1.22
CA ARG A 217 -0.66 4.12 -1.00
C ARG A 217 -0.75 2.60 -0.84
N VAL A 218 -0.05 1.83 -1.69
CA VAL A 218 0.01 0.36 -1.59
C VAL A 218 0.61 -0.08 -0.26
N ILE A 219 1.78 0.45 0.09
CA ILE A 219 2.52 0.04 1.29
C ILE A 219 1.76 0.45 2.56
N LEU A 220 1.21 1.68 2.61
CA LEU A 220 0.38 2.13 3.73
C LEU A 220 -0.90 1.30 3.88
N ALA A 221 -1.51 0.87 2.77
CA ALA A 221 -2.72 0.07 2.81
C ALA A 221 -2.48 -1.31 3.41
N ALA A 222 -1.37 -1.97 3.06
CA ALA A 222 -1.21 -3.40 3.23
C ALA A 222 -0.10 -3.83 4.21
N SER A 223 0.60 -2.88 4.86
CA SER A 223 1.70 -3.20 5.77
C SER A 223 1.75 -2.31 7.00
N ARG A 224 2.50 -2.76 8.01
CA ARG A 224 2.83 -2.05 9.24
C ARG A 224 4.31 -1.67 9.25
N PRO A 225 4.76 -0.73 10.11
CA PRO A 225 6.18 -0.59 10.39
C PRO A 225 6.82 -1.96 10.69
N ASP A 226 8.07 -2.14 10.28
CA ASP A 226 8.88 -3.37 10.42
C ASP A 226 8.44 -4.57 9.56
N ASP A 227 7.27 -4.53 8.87
CA ASP A 227 6.90 -5.55 7.90
C ASP A 227 7.89 -5.61 6.73
N LEU A 228 8.09 -6.80 6.18
CA LEU A 228 8.95 -7.03 5.02
C LEU A 228 8.18 -6.91 3.71
N VAL A 229 8.60 -5.95 2.89
CA VAL A 229 8.12 -5.73 1.52
C VAL A 229 9.09 -6.36 0.52
N LEU A 230 8.59 -7.16 -0.39
CA LEU A 230 9.34 -7.75 -1.51
C LEU A 230 8.88 -7.12 -2.83
N ASP A 231 9.84 -6.72 -3.67
CA ASP A 231 9.59 -6.35 -5.06
C ASP A 231 10.48 -7.17 -5.99
N PRO A 232 9.93 -8.18 -6.69
CA PRO A 232 10.70 -9.06 -7.57
C PRO A 232 11.13 -8.41 -8.90
N PHE A 233 10.68 -7.17 -9.17
CA PHE A 233 10.98 -6.40 -10.39
C PHE A 233 11.27 -4.94 -10.02
N CYS A 234 12.24 -4.73 -9.12
CA CYS A 234 12.35 -3.45 -8.43
C CYS A 234 12.84 -2.28 -9.29
N GLY A 235 13.38 -2.54 -10.49
CA GLY A 235 13.86 -1.50 -11.41
C GLY A 235 14.76 -0.48 -10.70
N SER A 236 14.38 0.78 -10.76
CA SER A 236 15.10 1.89 -10.11
C SER A 236 14.81 2.07 -8.60
N GLY A 237 14.15 1.09 -7.95
CA GLY A 237 14.00 1.03 -6.49
C GLY A 237 12.93 1.95 -5.89
N THR A 238 11.90 2.34 -6.63
CA THR A 238 10.82 3.20 -6.10
C THR A 238 10.13 2.58 -4.90
N THR A 239 9.74 1.29 -5.01
CA THR A 239 9.10 0.53 -3.93
C THR A 239 9.96 0.53 -2.67
N GLY A 240 11.27 0.28 -2.83
CA GLY A 240 12.21 0.22 -1.71
C GLY A 240 12.43 1.57 -1.03
N ALA A 241 12.55 2.66 -1.79
CA ALA A 241 12.69 4.00 -1.23
C ALA A 241 11.46 4.38 -0.39
N VAL A 242 10.25 4.09 -0.88
CA VAL A 242 9.00 4.33 -0.15
C VAL A 242 8.88 3.41 1.07
N ALA A 243 9.20 2.11 0.94
CA ALA A 243 9.19 1.17 2.06
C ALA A 243 10.11 1.66 3.19
N ARG A 244 11.34 2.06 2.87
CA ARG A 244 12.30 2.58 3.85
C ARG A 244 11.81 3.86 4.54
N ARG A 245 11.28 4.85 3.77
CA ARG A 245 10.70 6.08 4.36
C ARG A 245 9.59 5.75 5.35
N LEU A 246 8.78 4.76 5.04
CA LEU A 246 7.67 4.31 5.88
C LEU A 246 8.10 3.29 6.96
N ARG A 247 9.42 3.08 7.18
CA ARG A 247 10.00 2.15 8.15
C ARG A 247 9.61 0.69 7.94
N ARG A 248 9.49 0.26 6.69
CA ARG A 248 9.35 -1.15 6.32
C ARG A 248 10.70 -1.70 5.91
N SER A 249 10.97 -2.96 6.23
CA SER A 249 12.07 -3.71 5.64
C SER A 249 11.79 -4.00 4.18
N PHE A 250 12.83 -4.08 3.35
CA PHE A 250 12.67 -4.21 1.91
C PHE A 250 13.67 -5.20 1.29
N ILE A 251 13.18 -6.04 0.38
CA ILE A 251 14.00 -6.80 -0.55
C ILE A 251 13.53 -6.46 -1.95
N GLY A 252 14.43 -5.92 -2.77
CA GLY A 252 14.23 -5.76 -4.21
C GLY A 252 15.07 -6.76 -4.99
N ILE A 253 14.54 -7.26 -6.10
CA ILE A 253 15.30 -8.09 -7.04
C ILE A 253 15.32 -7.36 -8.38
N GLU A 254 16.51 -7.26 -8.96
CA GLU A 254 16.71 -6.62 -10.25
C GLU A 254 17.74 -7.37 -11.07
N ARG A 255 17.40 -7.65 -12.33
CA ARG A 255 18.31 -8.39 -13.22
C ARG A 255 19.40 -7.51 -13.80
N ASP A 256 19.06 -6.25 -14.10
CA ASP A 256 20.01 -5.29 -14.66
C ASP A 256 20.88 -4.67 -13.55
N ALA A 257 22.19 -4.84 -13.68
CA ALA A 257 23.15 -4.37 -12.67
C ALA A 257 23.17 -2.83 -12.54
N ALA A 258 22.89 -2.09 -13.62
CA ALA A 258 22.88 -0.63 -13.61
C ALA A 258 21.62 -0.13 -12.89
N TYR A 259 20.44 -0.72 -13.14
CA TYR A 259 19.24 -0.41 -12.40
C TYR A 259 19.37 -0.79 -10.92
N ALA A 260 19.95 -1.93 -10.62
CA ALA A 260 20.23 -2.36 -9.25
C ALA A 260 21.16 -1.39 -8.50
N ALA A 261 22.20 -0.87 -9.18
CA ALA A 261 23.08 0.14 -8.59
C ALA A 261 22.32 1.44 -8.27
N ALA A 262 21.52 1.94 -9.21
CA ALA A 262 20.70 3.13 -9.01
C ALA A 262 19.65 2.92 -7.89
N ALA A 263 19.06 1.72 -7.82
CA ALA A 263 18.16 1.36 -6.73
C ALA A 263 18.86 1.43 -5.36
N ARG A 264 20.09 0.90 -5.25
CA ARG A 264 20.87 0.98 -4.00
C ARG A 264 21.17 2.43 -3.60
N GLU A 265 21.57 3.28 -4.55
CA GLU A 265 21.80 4.71 -4.31
C GLU A 265 20.52 5.40 -3.82
N ARG A 266 19.38 5.13 -4.48
CA ARG A 266 18.07 5.68 -4.07
C ARG A 266 17.66 5.23 -2.69
N LEU A 267 17.85 3.96 -2.36
CA LEU A 267 17.55 3.43 -1.04
C LEU A 267 18.45 4.06 0.03
N ALA A 268 19.74 4.25 -0.25
CA ALA A 268 20.66 4.88 0.68
C ALA A 268 20.28 6.34 0.99
N ALA A 269 19.76 7.06 0.00
CA ALA A 269 19.29 8.45 0.14
C ALA A 269 17.88 8.56 0.80
N ALA A 270 17.12 7.47 0.91
CA ALA A 270 15.79 7.50 1.50
C ALA A 270 15.88 7.51 3.03
N GLU A 271 15.51 8.62 3.66
CA GLU A 271 15.49 8.75 5.12
C GLU A 271 14.15 8.27 5.70
N PRO A 272 14.17 7.44 6.77
CA PRO A 272 12.95 7.03 7.46
C PRO A 272 12.22 8.22 8.08
N LEU A 273 10.90 8.25 7.95
CA LEU A 273 10.06 9.26 8.59
C LEU A 273 10.12 9.12 10.12
N PRO A 274 10.01 10.24 10.87
CA PRO A 274 9.97 10.21 12.33
C PRO A 274 8.77 9.41 12.84
N GLU A 275 8.94 8.71 13.98
CA GLU A 275 7.89 7.93 14.67
C GLU A 275 6.53 8.66 14.80
N PRO A 276 6.48 9.92 15.28
CA PRO A 276 5.20 10.62 15.41
C PRO A 276 4.44 10.77 14.10
N THR A 277 5.14 10.84 12.96
CA THR A 277 4.53 10.92 11.62
C THR A 277 3.91 9.58 11.21
N LEU A 278 4.47 8.47 11.69
CA LEU A 278 3.97 7.12 11.40
C LEU A 278 2.84 6.70 12.34
N SER A 279 2.83 7.16 13.58
CA SER A 279 1.78 6.85 14.56
C SER A 279 0.40 7.35 14.13
N ALA A 280 0.34 8.38 13.29
CA ALA A 280 -0.90 8.83 12.65
C ALA A 280 -1.55 7.76 11.74
N PHE A 281 -0.78 6.74 11.34
CA PHE A 281 -1.24 5.64 10.49
C PHE A 281 -1.56 4.34 11.25
N MET A 282 -1.47 4.33 12.58
CA MET A 282 -1.89 3.18 13.37
C MET A 282 -3.42 3.08 13.39
N THR A 283 -3.94 1.88 13.18
CA THR A 283 -5.39 1.67 13.01
C THR A 283 -6.15 1.86 14.32
N ALA A 284 -7.30 2.52 14.26
CA ALA A 284 -8.25 2.64 15.37
C ALA A 284 -8.72 1.26 15.92
N ARG A 285 -8.53 0.16 15.17
CA ARG A 285 -8.82 -1.21 15.61
C ARG A 285 -7.83 -1.74 16.65
N GLU A 286 -6.61 -1.24 16.70
CA GLU A 286 -5.58 -1.63 17.66
C GLU A 286 -5.59 -0.75 18.91
N ALA A 287 -6.21 0.42 18.81
CA ALA A 287 -6.41 1.26 19.97
C ALA A 287 -7.40 0.60 20.96
N PRO A 288 -7.11 0.64 22.28
CA PRO A 288 -8.01 0.11 23.30
C PRO A 288 -9.43 0.65 23.09
N ARG A 289 -10.43 -0.25 23.19
CA ARG A 289 -11.83 0.17 23.14
C ARG A 289 -12.13 0.99 24.37
N VAL A 290 -12.48 2.26 24.19
CA VAL A 290 -12.92 3.16 25.25
C VAL A 290 -14.43 3.31 25.13
N PRO A 291 -15.24 2.73 26.03
CA PRO A 291 -16.66 2.98 26.11
C PRO A 291 -16.95 4.45 26.40
N PHE A 292 -18.09 4.98 25.97
CA PHE A 292 -18.46 6.38 26.26
C PHE A 292 -18.59 6.64 27.78
N ALA A 293 -19.07 5.65 28.54
CA ALA A 293 -19.12 5.71 30.00
C ALA A 293 -17.77 6.00 30.66
N SER A 294 -16.65 5.54 30.05
CA SER A 294 -15.31 5.82 30.57
C SER A 294 -14.94 7.30 30.62
N LEU A 295 -15.56 8.14 29.77
CA LEU A 295 -15.38 9.59 29.86
C LEU A 295 -16.04 10.16 31.13
N ILE A 296 -17.13 9.57 31.58
CA ILE A 296 -17.87 9.98 32.77
C ILE A 296 -17.12 9.46 34.02
N GLU A 297 -16.75 8.19 34.02
CA GLU A 297 -15.99 7.54 35.11
C GLU A 297 -14.68 8.24 35.42
N ARG A 298 -14.01 8.77 34.39
CA ARG A 298 -12.75 9.53 34.52
C ARG A 298 -12.93 11.04 34.73
N GLY A 299 -14.18 11.50 34.88
CA GLY A 299 -14.49 12.91 35.12
C GLY A 299 -14.26 13.86 33.94
N LEU A 300 -14.05 13.33 32.73
CA LEU A 300 -13.89 14.14 31.50
C LEU A 300 -15.22 14.71 30.99
N LEU A 301 -16.33 14.06 31.33
CA LEU A 301 -17.70 14.52 31.13
C LEU A 301 -18.50 14.30 32.40
N ALA A 302 -19.22 15.30 32.86
CA ALA A 302 -20.15 15.14 33.98
C ALA A 302 -21.55 14.71 33.51
N PRO A 303 -22.28 13.87 34.27
CA PRO A 303 -23.71 13.69 34.05
C PRO A 303 -24.45 15.05 34.06
N GLY A 304 -25.42 15.24 33.17
CA GLY A 304 -26.11 16.50 33.01
C GLY A 304 -25.48 17.49 32.03
N ILE A 305 -24.23 17.22 31.57
CA ILE A 305 -23.59 18.03 30.52
C ILE A 305 -24.37 17.88 29.20
N LYS A 306 -24.44 18.97 28.42
CA LYS A 306 -25.07 18.96 27.08
C LYS A 306 -24.02 18.71 26.02
N LEU A 307 -24.25 17.70 25.19
CA LEU A 307 -23.56 17.51 23.95
C LEU A 307 -24.34 18.19 22.83
N VAL A 308 -23.62 18.77 21.88
CA VAL A 308 -24.17 19.43 20.69
C VAL A 308 -23.54 18.92 19.42
N ASP A 309 -24.25 19.04 18.28
CA ASP A 309 -23.61 18.85 16.97
C ASP A 309 -22.75 20.09 16.61
N ALA A 310 -21.84 19.98 15.66
CA ALA A 310 -20.94 21.06 15.26
C ALA A 310 -21.65 22.37 14.88
N LYS A 311 -22.92 22.27 14.41
CA LYS A 311 -23.77 23.43 14.07
C LYS A 311 -24.73 23.84 15.20
N ARG A 312 -24.64 23.19 16.36
CA ARG A 312 -25.50 23.43 17.56
C ARG A 312 -27.01 23.29 17.31
N ARG A 313 -27.42 22.53 16.32
CA ARG A 313 -28.83 22.30 15.98
C ARG A 313 -29.49 21.25 16.89
N HIS A 314 -28.70 20.27 17.35
CA HIS A 314 -29.16 19.19 18.20
C HIS A 314 -28.43 19.23 19.55
N ARG A 315 -29.17 18.95 20.64
CA ARG A 315 -28.65 18.99 22.02
C ARG A 315 -29.06 17.72 22.74
N ALA A 316 -28.12 16.91 23.15
CA ALA A 316 -28.34 15.69 23.92
C ALA A 316 -27.76 15.83 25.33
N LEU A 317 -28.45 15.29 26.35
CA LEU A 317 -28.00 15.31 27.72
C LEU A 317 -27.24 14.05 28.07
N VAL A 318 -26.06 14.18 28.67
CA VAL A 318 -25.27 13.05 29.18
C VAL A 318 -25.92 12.51 30.45
N ARG A 319 -26.16 11.21 30.52
CA ARG A 319 -26.75 10.52 31.66
C ARG A 319 -25.65 9.82 32.50
N ALA A 320 -25.93 9.56 33.75
CA ALA A 320 -25.01 8.90 34.67
C ALA A 320 -24.73 7.42 34.28
N ASP A 321 -25.65 6.79 33.56
CA ASP A 321 -25.53 5.40 33.07
C ASP A 321 -24.67 5.25 31.78
N GLY A 322 -24.06 6.33 31.29
CA GLY A 322 -23.29 6.31 30.05
C GLY A 322 -24.13 6.37 28.76
N ALA A 323 -25.46 6.55 28.88
CA ALA A 323 -26.32 6.88 27.75
C ALA A 323 -26.40 8.40 27.55
N ILE A 324 -26.95 8.84 26.40
CA ILE A 324 -27.34 10.24 26.18
C ILE A 324 -28.84 10.32 25.85
N ALA A 325 -29.46 11.43 26.16
CA ALA A 325 -30.90 11.67 25.94
C ALA A 325 -31.12 12.87 24.99
N LEU A 326 -32.00 12.71 23.99
CA LEU A 326 -32.48 13.75 23.09
C LEU A 326 -33.99 13.76 23.14
N GLY A 327 -34.59 14.72 23.85
CA GLY A 327 -36.00 14.67 24.18
C GLY A 327 -36.33 13.43 25.02
N GLU A 328 -37.32 12.65 24.60
CA GLU A 328 -37.67 11.37 25.23
C GLU A 328 -36.80 10.19 24.81
N ALA A 329 -36.04 10.33 23.73
CA ALA A 329 -35.20 9.26 23.21
C ALA A 329 -33.90 9.11 24.03
N VAL A 330 -33.62 7.89 24.49
CA VAL A 330 -32.41 7.54 25.25
C VAL A 330 -31.67 6.43 24.54
N GLY A 331 -30.34 6.51 24.51
CA GLY A 331 -29.51 5.48 23.90
C GLY A 331 -28.04 5.83 23.85
N SER A 332 -27.28 5.03 23.09
CA SER A 332 -25.87 5.29 22.87
C SER A 332 -25.63 6.57 22.06
N ILE A 333 -24.43 7.12 22.15
CA ILE A 333 -24.00 8.28 21.35
C ILE A 333 -24.21 8.05 19.85
N HIS A 334 -24.06 6.83 19.36
CA HIS A 334 -24.27 6.46 17.96
C HIS A 334 -25.74 6.48 17.57
N ARG A 335 -26.58 5.82 18.38
CA ARG A 335 -28.04 5.73 18.15
C ARG A 335 -28.71 7.10 18.18
N ILE A 336 -28.39 7.90 19.20
CA ILE A 336 -28.96 9.24 19.35
C ILE A 336 -28.43 10.21 18.29
N GLY A 337 -27.14 10.06 17.88
CA GLY A 337 -26.60 10.82 16.76
C GLY A 337 -27.25 10.48 15.43
N ALA A 338 -27.56 9.22 15.18
CA ALA A 338 -28.30 8.80 13.99
C ALA A 338 -29.72 9.37 13.99
N LEU A 339 -30.44 9.25 15.13
CA LEU A 339 -31.77 9.79 15.30
C LEU A 339 -31.83 11.33 15.09
N ALA A 340 -30.87 12.06 15.64
CA ALA A 340 -30.76 13.50 15.49
C ALA A 340 -30.62 13.94 14.02
N GLN A 341 -30.01 13.13 13.20
CA GLN A 341 -29.78 13.39 11.77
C GLN A 341 -30.84 12.77 10.85
N GLY A 342 -31.74 11.94 11.37
CA GLY A 342 -32.68 11.17 10.55
C GLY A 342 -31.98 10.10 9.70
N LEU A 343 -30.84 9.53 10.17
CA LEU A 343 -30.04 8.53 9.49
C LEU A 343 -30.16 7.17 10.17
N GLU A 344 -29.88 6.10 9.44
CA GLU A 344 -29.84 4.73 9.97
C GLU A 344 -28.63 4.49 10.89
N ALA A 345 -27.50 5.15 10.64
CA ALA A 345 -26.26 5.02 11.40
C ALA A 345 -25.53 6.35 11.53
N CYS A 346 -24.76 6.49 12.61
CA CYS A 346 -23.94 7.68 12.87
C CYS A 346 -22.71 7.28 13.69
N ASN A 347 -21.57 7.90 13.40
CA ASN A 347 -20.44 7.85 14.31
C ASN A 347 -20.60 8.93 15.39
N GLY A 348 -21.19 8.56 16.53
CA GLY A 348 -21.43 9.49 17.62
C GLY A 348 -20.19 10.13 18.22
N TRP A 349 -19.01 9.51 18.09
CA TRP A 349 -17.76 10.09 18.58
C TRP A 349 -17.36 11.34 17.81
N THR A 350 -17.56 11.36 16.51
CA THR A 350 -17.23 12.51 15.65
C THR A 350 -18.40 13.49 15.49
N PHE A 351 -19.63 13.04 15.75
CA PHE A 351 -20.82 13.88 15.63
C PHE A 351 -21.03 14.79 16.84
N TRP A 352 -20.86 14.27 18.07
CA TRP A 352 -21.11 15.01 19.28
C TRP A 352 -19.91 15.81 19.75
N HIS A 353 -20.17 17.02 20.23
CA HIS A 353 -19.21 17.96 20.81
C HIS A 353 -19.66 18.38 22.21
N VAL A 354 -18.70 18.71 23.04
CA VAL A 354 -18.92 19.35 24.33
C VAL A 354 -18.44 20.80 24.26
N GLU A 355 -19.18 21.71 24.90
CA GLU A 355 -18.76 23.10 25.03
C GLU A 355 -17.72 23.20 26.16
N THR A 356 -16.56 23.76 25.85
CA THR A 356 -15.48 24.02 26.79
C THR A 356 -15.16 25.52 26.80
N PRO A 357 -14.43 26.03 27.78
CA PRO A 357 -13.96 27.42 27.76
C PRO A 357 -13.16 27.82 26.51
N GLN A 358 -12.56 26.84 25.84
CA GLN A 358 -11.78 27.03 24.62
C GLN A 358 -12.63 26.88 23.35
N GLY A 359 -13.92 26.58 23.46
CA GLY A 359 -14.84 26.39 22.34
C GLY A 359 -15.44 24.99 22.27
N LEU A 360 -15.94 24.60 21.09
CA LEU A 360 -16.47 23.27 20.86
C LEU A 360 -15.36 22.25 20.73
N THR A 361 -15.40 21.21 21.54
CA THR A 361 -14.48 20.07 21.49
C THR A 361 -15.24 18.80 21.11
N VAL A 362 -14.85 18.14 20.03
CA VAL A 362 -15.41 16.84 19.63
C VAL A 362 -15.12 15.80 20.72
N ILE A 363 -16.12 14.97 21.07
CA ILE A 363 -15.93 14.01 22.17
C ILE A 363 -14.90 12.92 21.83
N ASP A 364 -14.58 12.71 20.56
CA ASP A 364 -13.50 11.82 20.14
C ASP A 364 -12.11 12.28 20.63
N ALA A 365 -11.90 13.59 20.75
CA ALA A 365 -10.67 14.13 21.34
C ALA A 365 -10.52 13.75 22.83
N LEU A 366 -11.64 13.69 23.56
CA LEU A 366 -11.63 13.20 24.95
C LEU A 366 -11.35 11.70 25.00
N ARG A 367 -11.89 10.93 24.07
CA ARG A 367 -11.60 9.50 23.91
C ARG A 367 -10.11 9.25 23.61
N ALA A 368 -9.49 10.08 22.75
CA ALA A 368 -8.07 9.99 22.44
C ALA A 368 -7.19 10.22 23.68
N ARG A 369 -7.56 11.13 24.57
CA ARG A 369 -6.86 11.34 25.86
C ARG A 369 -6.90 10.08 26.71
N VAL A 370 -8.08 9.46 26.87
CA VAL A 370 -8.20 8.20 27.63
C VAL A 370 -7.34 7.09 27.03
N ARG A 371 -7.27 7.00 25.71
CA ARG A 371 -6.42 6.01 25.02
C ARG A 371 -4.93 6.24 25.27
N ALA A 372 -4.50 7.50 25.26
CA ALA A 372 -3.11 7.84 25.54
C ALA A 372 -2.71 7.45 26.98
N GLU A 373 -3.62 7.63 27.95
CA GLU A 373 -3.41 7.21 29.33
C GLU A 373 -3.34 5.68 29.48
N MET A 374 -4.17 4.93 28.71
CA MET A 374 -4.20 3.45 28.73
C MET A 374 -3.01 2.81 28.00
N GLY A 375 -2.32 3.53 27.13
CA GLY A 375 -1.12 3.05 26.43
C GLY A 375 0.19 3.46 27.08
N ALA A 376 0.13 4.20 28.18
CA ALA A 376 1.29 4.62 28.98
C ALA A 376 1.59 3.69 30.17
N ASP A 377 0.73 2.72 30.45
CA ASP A 377 0.90 1.62 31.38
C ASP A 377 1.35 0.34 30.67
#